data_4a2095137f6017163f1127786a3a7443
#
_entry.id   4a2095137f6017163f1127786a3a7443
#
_cell.length_a   1.000
_cell.length_b   1.000
_cell.length_c   1.000
_cell.angle_alpha   90.00
_cell.angle_beta   90.00
_cell.angle_gamma   90.00
#
_symmetry.space_group_name_H-M   'P 1'
#
loop_
_entity.id
_entity.type
_entity.pdbx_description
1 polymer ?
#
loop_
_entity_poly.entity_id
_entity_poly.type
_entity_poly.pdbx_seq_one_letter_code
_entity_poly.pdbx_strand_id
1 'polypeptide(L)'
;MNLRKTLAVWLTVMTAACSCNREAFKPVDNVVFIQDARLEEAGQTLSPGDAFHLHGIGCQQTDNVMLTFTWETGDATIPVGKVSGIYAKKQDVTPVGITAVLPYRYPAADVEVNVMREGKLQRIGLLRITDGQSPKELRLYGVSHVSCKIDGFMLDMNNACQKSLEVALPENLHSVINVPRSYGLCGISGKDEHRTAVCVDFFTGEVKTRAIDVMALFLTPSNAAVAVVCHDGICALQTLPIEIGADYMTKSDALGPVQPTFAMPDGLKPEYFGNYPGVSIGTEESTSYLLSANKGDGNWTAVMLDKEGFHIMEDIAAESLIPFRAGSDAGYIATYGGVSRFRLVNPENGTIGQAIYTCKIGQIISATSNSEKPGHILLNVSETSNGLQIYDLAWNDTKSLSHITLPNSANDYAEVLMAN
;
A
#
# COMPACT_ATOMS: atom_id res chain seq x y z
N MET A 1 -18.97 -45.34 -31.21
CA MET A 1 -18.47 -45.13 -29.83
C MET A 1 -19.06 -43.84 -29.33
N ASN A 2 -19.92 -43.92 -28.33
CA ASN A 2 -20.93 -42.90 -28.00
C ASN A 2 -20.35 -41.60 -27.35
N LEU A 3 -20.31 -40.53 -28.11
CA LEU A 3 -19.88 -39.19 -27.69
C LEU A 3 -20.62 -38.69 -26.41
N ARG A 4 -21.86 -39.14 -26.21
CA ARG A 4 -22.69 -38.81 -25.02
C ARG A 4 -22.15 -39.39 -23.71
N LYS A 5 -21.50 -40.56 -23.74
CA LYS A 5 -20.93 -41.18 -22.52
C LYS A 5 -19.61 -40.48 -22.10
N THR A 6 -18.85 -40.04 -23.07
CA THR A 6 -17.60 -39.30 -22.80
C THR A 6 -17.88 -37.90 -22.21
N LEU A 7 -18.93 -37.22 -22.70
CA LEU A 7 -19.32 -35.89 -22.18
C LEU A 7 -19.83 -35.98 -20.74
N ALA A 8 -20.58 -37.03 -20.40
CA ALA A 8 -21.08 -37.21 -19.04
C ALA A 8 -19.95 -37.49 -18.02
N VAL A 9 -18.92 -38.25 -18.43
CA VAL A 9 -17.75 -38.51 -17.58
C VAL A 9 -16.92 -37.22 -17.37
N TRP A 10 -16.77 -36.42 -18.41
CA TRP A 10 -16.05 -35.12 -18.28
C TRP A 10 -16.81 -34.11 -17.42
N LEU A 11 -18.17 -34.08 -17.52
CA LEU A 11 -18.96 -33.19 -16.66
C LEU A 11 -18.89 -33.65 -15.18
N THR A 12 -18.88 -34.95 -14.92
CA THR A 12 -18.77 -35.47 -13.55
C THR A 12 -17.37 -35.25 -12.96
N VAL A 13 -16.30 -35.30 -13.78
CA VAL A 13 -14.93 -35.02 -13.35
C VAL A 13 -14.75 -33.50 -13.10
N MET A 14 -15.33 -32.64 -13.93
CA MET A 14 -15.27 -31.18 -13.68
C MET A 14 -16.10 -30.78 -12.44
N THR A 15 -17.22 -31.39 -12.16
CA THR A 15 -17.98 -31.12 -10.92
C THR A 15 -17.26 -31.65 -9.68
N ALA A 16 -16.51 -32.76 -9.79
CA ALA A 16 -15.69 -33.26 -8.68
C ALA A 16 -14.41 -32.45 -8.46
N ALA A 17 -13.85 -31.83 -9.50
CA ALA A 17 -12.68 -30.96 -9.38
C ALA A 17 -13.03 -29.54 -8.86
N CYS A 18 -14.29 -29.10 -9.01
CA CYS A 18 -14.78 -27.84 -8.43
C CYS A 18 -15.31 -28.00 -6.99
N SER A 19 -15.38 -29.20 -6.46
CA SER A 19 -15.51 -29.44 -5.02
C SER A 19 -14.11 -29.42 -4.38
N CYS A 20 -13.32 -28.34 -4.61
CA CYS A 20 -12.29 -27.98 -3.67
C CYS A 20 -12.97 -27.90 -2.30
N ASN A 21 -12.61 -28.81 -1.43
CA ASN A 21 -13.01 -28.87 -0.04
C ASN A 21 -13.08 -27.47 0.58
N ARG A 22 -14.20 -26.81 0.43
CA ARG A 22 -14.75 -26.01 1.48
C ARG A 22 -15.20 -27.04 2.53
N GLU A 23 -14.29 -27.65 3.23
CA GLU A 23 -14.56 -27.99 4.60
C GLU A 23 -14.99 -26.68 5.22
N ALA A 24 -16.30 -26.45 5.25
CA ALA A 24 -16.87 -25.40 6.04
C ALA A 24 -16.19 -25.57 7.40
N PHE A 25 -15.45 -24.57 7.82
CA PHE A 25 -14.80 -24.52 9.12
C PHE A 25 -15.92 -24.80 10.12
N LYS A 26 -16.07 -26.06 10.54
CA LYS A 26 -17.03 -26.42 11.58
C LYS A 26 -16.42 -25.79 12.82
N PRO A 27 -17.10 -24.82 13.45
CA PRO A 27 -16.64 -24.32 14.73
C PRO A 27 -16.51 -25.56 15.63
N VAL A 28 -15.30 -25.90 15.97
CA VAL A 28 -15.03 -26.90 17.00
C VAL A 28 -15.65 -26.33 18.26
N ASP A 29 -16.46 -27.13 18.94
CA ASP A 29 -17.22 -26.82 20.14
C ASP A 29 -16.55 -25.74 21.00
N ASN A 30 -17.35 -24.81 21.54
CA ASN A 30 -16.93 -23.67 22.38
C ASN A 30 -15.78 -24.03 23.34
N VAL A 31 -14.57 -23.86 22.87
CA VAL A 31 -13.40 -24.12 23.71
C VAL A 31 -13.18 -22.86 24.55
N VAL A 32 -13.34 -22.98 25.85
CA VAL A 32 -13.05 -21.90 26.79
C VAL A 32 -11.59 -22.00 27.20
N PHE A 33 -10.77 -21.06 26.75
CA PHE A 33 -9.37 -20.93 27.17
C PHE A 33 -9.08 -19.61 27.90
N ILE A 34 -9.98 -18.62 27.78
CA ILE A 34 -10.04 -17.43 28.61
C ILE A 34 -11.25 -17.56 29.52
N GLN A 35 -11.01 -17.65 30.82
CA GLN A 35 -12.09 -17.76 31.82
C GLN A 35 -12.70 -16.38 32.07
N ASP A 36 -14.03 -16.35 32.32
CA ASP A 36 -14.79 -15.11 32.58
C ASP A 36 -14.62 -14.04 31.48
N ALA A 37 -14.43 -14.51 30.25
CA ALA A 37 -14.20 -13.64 29.11
C ALA A 37 -15.40 -12.76 28.81
N ARG A 38 -15.19 -11.44 28.74
CA ARG A 38 -16.21 -10.45 28.39
C ARG A 38 -15.60 -9.22 27.72
N LEU A 39 -16.41 -8.50 26.97
CA LEU A 39 -16.07 -7.18 26.47
C LEU A 39 -16.55 -6.12 27.47
N GLU A 40 -15.73 -5.12 27.74
CA GLU A 40 -16.10 -3.97 28.57
C GLU A 40 -17.19 -3.14 27.87
N GLU A 41 -17.06 -2.97 26.56
CA GLU A 41 -17.96 -2.21 25.71
C GLU A 41 -19.10 -3.05 25.11
N ALA A 42 -19.40 -4.21 25.68
CA ALA A 42 -20.46 -5.09 25.18
C ALA A 42 -21.80 -4.35 25.00
N GLY A 43 -22.34 -4.41 23.78
CA GLY A 43 -23.58 -3.73 23.40
C GLY A 43 -23.45 -2.21 23.18
N GLN A 44 -22.27 -1.63 23.33
CA GLN A 44 -22.00 -0.25 22.99
C GLN A 44 -21.75 -0.09 21.49
N THR A 45 -21.95 1.13 21.02
CA THR A 45 -21.58 1.55 19.67
C THR A 45 -20.29 2.33 19.74
N LEU A 46 -19.27 1.84 19.03
CA LEU A 46 -17.94 2.41 18.95
C LEU A 46 -17.71 3.03 17.57
N SER A 47 -16.76 3.92 17.47
CA SER A 47 -16.29 4.44 16.17
C SER A 47 -15.17 3.56 15.62
N PRO A 48 -15.01 3.47 14.29
CA PRO A 48 -13.82 2.87 13.70
C PRO A 48 -12.55 3.54 14.27
N GLY A 49 -11.56 2.72 14.64
CA GLY A 49 -10.35 3.18 15.29
C GLY A 49 -10.40 3.28 16.82
N ASP A 50 -11.57 3.16 17.43
CA ASP A 50 -11.66 3.11 18.88
C ASP A 50 -11.04 1.81 19.43
N ALA A 51 -10.42 1.93 20.57
CA ALA A 51 -9.97 0.77 21.34
C ALA A 51 -11.16 0.10 22.02
N PHE A 52 -11.10 -1.22 22.14
CA PHE A 52 -12.01 -2.01 22.95
C PHE A 52 -11.24 -2.98 23.85
N HIS A 53 -11.88 -3.36 24.96
CA HIS A 53 -11.22 -4.09 26.02
C HIS A 53 -11.89 -5.45 26.24
N LEU A 54 -11.09 -6.50 26.08
CA LEU A 54 -11.46 -7.85 26.46
C LEU A 54 -10.90 -8.13 27.85
N HIS A 55 -11.75 -8.46 28.79
CA HIS A 55 -11.37 -8.92 30.11
C HIS A 55 -11.55 -10.45 30.24
N GLY A 56 -10.68 -11.07 30.99
CA GLY A 56 -10.76 -12.50 31.28
C GLY A 56 -9.42 -13.06 31.77
N ILE A 57 -9.45 -14.18 32.44
CA ILE A 57 -8.26 -14.80 33.02
C ILE A 57 -7.65 -15.78 32.02
N GLY A 58 -6.34 -15.70 31.83
CA GLY A 58 -5.61 -16.63 30.95
C GLY A 58 -5.37 -16.08 29.54
N CYS A 59 -5.47 -14.76 29.32
CA CYS A 59 -5.05 -14.13 28.08
C CYS A 59 -3.56 -14.29 27.84
N GLN A 60 -3.15 -14.49 26.60
CA GLN A 60 -1.77 -14.72 26.19
C GLN A 60 -1.36 -13.79 25.06
N GLN A 61 -0.07 -13.47 24.95
CA GLN A 61 0.48 -12.67 23.84
C GLN A 61 0.22 -13.32 22.47
N THR A 62 0.12 -14.65 22.43
CA THR A 62 -0.14 -15.44 21.22
C THR A 62 -1.61 -15.45 20.80
N ASP A 63 -2.53 -14.99 21.66
CA ASP A 63 -3.94 -14.90 21.31
C ASP A 63 -4.18 -13.90 20.18
N ASN A 64 -4.98 -14.27 19.20
CA ASN A 64 -5.40 -13.37 18.14
C ASN A 64 -6.87 -12.99 18.35
N VAL A 65 -7.14 -11.69 18.38
CA VAL A 65 -8.51 -11.17 18.45
C VAL A 65 -9.06 -11.13 17.03
N MET A 66 -10.02 -12.02 16.74
CA MET A 66 -10.61 -12.16 15.41
C MET A 66 -12.00 -11.53 15.38
N LEU A 67 -12.26 -10.71 14.38
CA LEU A 67 -13.50 -9.98 14.18
C LEU A 67 -14.28 -10.53 13.00
N THR A 68 -15.60 -10.53 13.15
CA THR A 68 -16.55 -10.80 12.07
C THR A 68 -17.51 -9.64 11.97
N PHE A 69 -17.53 -8.95 10.82
CA PHE A 69 -18.40 -7.81 10.55
C PHE A 69 -19.61 -8.25 9.77
N THR A 70 -20.79 -7.75 10.15
CA THR A 70 -22.05 -7.99 9.46
C THR A 70 -22.81 -6.69 9.33
N TRP A 71 -23.19 -6.31 8.09
CA TRP A 71 -23.89 -5.05 7.81
C TRP A 71 -24.97 -5.22 6.75
N GLU A 72 -25.94 -4.30 6.72
CA GLU A 72 -26.94 -4.23 5.68
C GLU A 72 -26.34 -3.55 4.44
N THR A 73 -26.51 -4.17 3.27
CA THR A 73 -25.93 -3.62 2.02
C THR A 73 -26.87 -2.66 1.31
N GLY A 74 -28.15 -2.68 1.63
CA GLY A 74 -29.19 -1.96 0.87
C GLY A 74 -29.52 -2.59 -0.50
N ASP A 75 -28.83 -3.67 -0.88
CA ASP A 75 -29.09 -4.41 -2.11
C ASP A 75 -30.04 -5.59 -1.82
N ALA A 76 -31.17 -5.64 -2.53
CA ALA A 76 -32.17 -6.71 -2.34
C ALA A 76 -31.64 -8.11 -2.72
N THR A 77 -30.64 -8.20 -3.56
CA THR A 77 -30.03 -9.47 -4.01
C THR A 77 -28.97 -9.98 -3.02
N ILE A 78 -28.31 -9.08 -2.30
CA ILE A 78 -27.32 -9.37 -1.26
C ILE A 78 -27.66 -8.51 -0.02
N PRO A 79 -28.70 -8.85 0.72
CA PRO A 79 -29.23 -7.97 1.77
C PRO A 79 -28.25 -7.77 2.93
N VAL A 80 -27.33 -8.71 3.14
CA VAL A 80 -26.35 -8.67 4.24
C VAL A 80 -24.95 -8.87 3.71
N GLY A 81 -24.07 -7.90 3.97
CA GLY A 81 -22.63 -8.04 3.78
C GLY A 81 -22.00 -8.69 5.02
N LYS A 82 -21.07 -9.61 4.80
CA LYS A 82 -20.35 -10.27 5.89
C LYS A 82 -18.89 -10.49 5.53
N VAL A 83 -18.00 -10.19 6.46
CA VAL A 83 -16.58 -10.54 6.38
C VAL A 83 -16.13 -11.11 7.71
N SER A 84 -15.37 -12.19 7.68
CA SER A 84 -14.84 -12.91 8.85
C SER A 84 -13.32 -13.08 8.71
N GLY A 85 -12.69 -13.42 9.81
CA GLY A 85 -11.25 -13.69 9.83
C GLY A 85 -10.39 -12.43 9.84
N ILE A 86 -10.97 -11.31 10.21
CA ILE A 86 -10.27 -10.06 10.36
C ILE A 86 -9.64 -10.01 11.76
N TYR A 87 -8.35 -9.74 11.84
CA TYR A 87 -7.65 -9.67 13.13
C TYR A 87 -7.56 -8.23 13.60
N ALA A 88 -8.01 -7.97 14.83
CA ALA A 88 -7.85 -6.66 15.45
C ALA A 88 -6.39 -6.43 15.86
N LYS A 89 -5.92 -5.21 15.71
CA LYS A 89 -4.59 -4.84 16.21
C LYS A 89 -4.63 -4.79 17.73
N LYS A 90 -3.76 -5.59 18.37
CA LYS A 90 -3.60 -5.56 19.82
C LYS A 90 -2.68 -4.40 20.21
N GLN A 91 -3.10 -3.58 21.15
CA GLN A 91 -2.28 -2.54 21.76
C GLN A 91 -1.58 -3.03 23.01
N ASP A 92 -2.31 -3.80 23.83
CA ASP A 92 -1.78 -4.36 25.06
C ASP A 92 -2.35 -5.75 25.32
N VAL A 93 -1.56 -6.61 25.95
CA VAL A 93 -1.99 -7.94 26.38
C VAL A 93 -1.42 -8.24 27.76
N THR A 94 -2.31 -8.43 28.70
CA THR A 94 -2.00 -8.85 30.08
C THR A 94 -2.63 -10.23 30.35
N PRO A 95 -2.25 -10.94 31.41
CA PRO A 95 -2.89 -12.21 31.77
C PRO A 95 -4.39 -12.11 32.07
N VAL A 96 -4.92 -10.90 32.26
CA VAL A 96 -6.31 -10.63 32.64
C VAL A 96 -7.08 -9.82 31.61
N GLY A 97 -6.47 -9.48 30.48
CA GLY A 97 -7.17 -8.74 29.44
C GLY A 97 -6.33 -8.46 28.20
N ILE A 98 -7.04 -8.08 27.13
CA ILE A 98 -6.49 -7.66 25.85
C ILE A 98 -7.15 -6.35 25.46
N THR A 99 -6.35 -5.33 25.15
CA THR A 99 -6.80 -4.11 24.50
C THR A 99 -6.53 -4.22 23.02
N ALA A 100 -7.55 -4.03 22.18
CA ALA A 100 -7.43 -4.09 20.75
C ALA A 100 -8.19 -2.94 20.08
N VAL A 101 -7.93 -2.66 18.81
CA VAL A 101 -8.46 -1.51 18.07
C VAL A 101 -9.35 -1.99 16.93
N LEU A 102 -10.49 -1.32 16.76
CA LEU A 102 -11.42 -1.58 15.65
C LEU A 102 -10.86 -1.03 14.34
N PRO A 103 -10.95 -1.80 13.25
CA PRO A 103 -10.50 -1.35 11.94
C PRO A 103 -11.42 -0.28 11.35
N TYR A 104 -10.83 0.63 10.57
CA TYR A 104 -11.55 1.75 9.96
C TYR A 104 -12.35 1.38 8.70
N ARG A 105 -11.98 0.33 7.98
CA ARG A 105 -12.43 0.08 6.61
C ARG A 105 -13.82 -0.54 6.43
N TYR A 106 -14.51 -0.84 7.52
CA TYR A 106 -15.84 -1.45 7.46
C TYR A 106 -16.95 -0.42 7.68
N PRO A 107 -18.11 -0.58 6.99
CA PRO A 107 -19.27 0.27 7.22
C PRO A 107 -19.81 0.05 8.63
N ALA A 108 -20.83 0.85 9.01
CA ALA A 108 -21.61 0.55 10.21
C ALA A 108 -22.02 -0.92 10.22
N ALA A 109 -21.63 -1.64 11.25
CA ALA A 109 -21.78 -3.10 11.31
C ALA A 109 -21.94 -3.60 12.73
N ASP A 110 -22.57 -4.76 12.86
CA ASP A 110 -22.43 -5.58 14.05
C ASP A 110 -21.12 -6.37 13.96
N VAL A 111 -20.35 -6.37 15.03
CA VAL A 111 -19.02 -6.96 15.10
C VAL A 111 -18.99 -8.05 16.14
N GLU A 112 -18.87 -9.30 15.69
CA GLU A 112 -18.62 -10.43 16.59
C GLU A 112 -17.13 -10.50 16.91
N VAL A 113 -16.80 -10.51 18.19
CA VAL A 113 -15.43 -10.60 18.70
C VAL A 113 -15.16 -12.01 19.19
N ASN A 114 -14.13 -12.61 18.60
CA ASN A 114 -13.65 -13.93 18.95
C ASN A 114 -12.17 -13.86 19.32
N VAL A 115 -11.69 -14.78 20.14
CA VAL A 115 -10.27 -15.00 20.34
C VAL A 115 -9.87 -16.33 19.72
N MET A 116 -8.80 -16.33 18.95
CA MET A 116 -8.23 -17.53 18.34
C MET A 116 -6.91 -17.89 19.03
N ARG A 117 -6.81 -19.13 19.46
CA ARG A 117 -5.60 -19.72 20.05
C ARG A 117 -5.41 -21.12 19.44
N GLU A 118 -4.24 -21.38 18.83
CA GLU A 118 -3.89 -22.69 18.25
C GLU A 118 -4.96 -23.25 17.31
N GLY A 119 -5.56 -22.39 16.48
CA GLY A 119 -6.61 -22.76 15.52
C GLY A 119 -8.01 -23.00 16.13
N LYS A 120 -8.18 -22.78 17.43
CA LYS A 120 -9.47 -22.88 18.12
C LYS A 120 -10.03 -21.49 18.37
N LEU A 121 -11.37 -21.34 18.30
CA LEU A 121 -12.07 -20.09 18.51
C LEU A 121 -12.86 -20.11 19.81
N GLN A 122 -12.77 -19.03 20.57
CA GLN A 122 -13.66 -18.72 21.68
C GLN A 122 -14.42 -17.45 21.35
N ARG A 123 -15.74 -17.50 21.31
CA ARG A 123 -16.59 -16.33 21.16
C ARG A 123 -16.59 -15.55 22.47
N ILE A 124 -16.39 -14.23 22.36
CA ILE A 124 -16.33 -13.35 23.53
C ILE A 124 -17.59 -12.47 23.63
N GLY A 125 -18.01 -11.83 22.54
CA GLY A 125 -19.17 -10.95 22.59
C GLY A 125 -19.44 -10.24 21.27
N LEU A 126 -20.30 -9.24 21.35
CA LEU A 126 -20.73 -8.40 20.24
C LEU A 126 -20.47 -6.93 20.57
N LEU A 127 -19.97 -6.22 19.58
CA LEU A 127 -19.84 -4.76 19.51
C LEU A 127 -20.67 -4.28 18.33
N ARG A 128 -20.89 -3.00 18.24
CA ARG A 128 -21.40 -2.32 17.04
C ARG A 128 -20.48 -1.19 16.68
N ILE A 129 -20.20 -1.04 15.39
CA ILE A 129 -19.48 0.14 14.89
C ILE A 129 -20.42 1.06 14.15
N THR A 130 -20.21 2.35 14.35
CA THR A 130 -20.89 3.40 13.55
C THR A 130 -20.21 3.49 12.18
N ASP A 131 -20.93 4.11 11.23
CA ASP A 131 -20.30 4.78 10.10
C ASP A 131 -19.50 5.98 10.63
N GLY A 132 -18.39 5.71 11.23
CA GLY A 132 -17.44 6.76 11.55
C GLY A 132 -16.87 7.34 10.26
N GLN A 133 -16.15 8.45 10.36
CA GLN A 133 -15.33 8.96 9.25
C GLN A 133 -14.25 7.91 8.96
N SER A 134 -14.63 6.95 8.16
CA SER A 134 -13.76 5.84 7.79
C SER A 134 -12.63 6.40 6.93
N PRO A 135 -11.37 5.99 7.13
CA PRO A 135 -10.32 6.19 6.14
C PRO A 135 -10.67 5.63 4.74
N LYS A 136 -11.76 4.88 4.60
CA LYS A 136 -12.34 4.53 3.29
C LYS A 136 -12.59 5.72 2.39
N GLU A 137 -12.83 6.87 2.97
CA GLU A 137 -13.11 8.10 2.25
C GLU A 137 -11.84 8.89 1.95
N LEU A 138 -10.70 8.51 2.54
CA LEU A 138 -9.42 9.09 2.17
C LEU A 138 -9.10 8.69 0.72
N ARG A 139 -8.86 9.70 -0.10
CA ARG A 139 -8.53 9.52 -1.51
C ARG A 139 -7.11 9.97 -1.83
N LEU A 140 -6.57 10.85 -1.02
CA LEU A 140 -5.23 11.39 -1.23
C LEU A 140 -4.49 11.51 0.10
N TYR A 141 -3.17 11.32 0.03
CA TYR A 141 -2.23 11.69 1.07
C TYR A 141 -1.27 12.75 0.55
N GLY A 142 -1.13 13.84 1.29
CA GLY A 142 -0.12 14.87 1.02
C GLY A 142 1.01 14.79 2.02
N VAL A 143 2.26 14.66 1.54
CA VAL A 143 3.47 14.66 2.37
C VAL A 143 4.07 16.06 2.37
N SER A 144 4.08 16.71 3.52
CA SER A 144 4.62 18.06 3.69
C SER A 144 6.03 18.04 4.25
N HIS A 145 6.98 18.63 3.51
CA HIS A 145 8.33 18.84 3.99
C HIS A 145 8.47 20.12 4.84
N VAL A 146 7.57 21.08 4.67
CA VAL A 146 7.59 22.35 5.42
C VAL A 146 7.20 22.13 6.87
N SER A 147 6.17 21.28 7.09
CA SER A 147 5.63 21.02 8.42
C SER A 147 5.93 19.62 8.95
N CYS A 148 6.75 18.84 8.27
CA CYS A 148 7.09 17.45 8.64
C CYS A 148 5.85 16.64 9.04
N LYS A 149 4.90 16.50 8.12
CA LYS A 149 3.65 15.77 8.39
C LYS A 149 3.06 15.16 7.13
N ILE A 150 2.11 14.27 7.34
CA ILE A 150 1.25 13.72 6.31
C ILE A 150 -0.18 14.16 6.62
N ASP A 151 -0.83 14.72 5.61
CA ASP A 151 -2.24 15.04 5.65
C ASP A 151 -3.02 14.06 4.76
N GLY A 152 -4.12 13.53 5.29
CA GLY A 152 -5.08 12.71 4.53
C GLY A 152 -6.29 13.54 4.11
N PHE A 153 -6.73 13.35 2.87
CA PHE A 153 -7.84 14.09 2.27
C PHE A 153 -8.93 13.17 1.78
N MET A 154 -10.18 13.59 2.00
CA MET A 154 -11.36 13.08 1.30
C MET A 154 -11.58 13.90 0.02
N LEU A 155 -12.10 13.26 -1.01
CA LEU A 155 -12.55 13.93 -2.25
C LEU A 155 -14.06 13.95 -2.28
N ASP A 156 -14.65 15.12 -2.54
CA ASP A 156 -16.06 15.23 -2.85
C ASP A 156 -16.36 14.90 -4.33
N MET A 157 -17.63 14.92 -4.69
CA MET A 157 -18.07 14.65 -6.08
C MET A 157 -17.54 15.66 -7.11
N ASN A 158 -17.01 16.79 -6.67
CA ASN A 158 -16.43 17.85 -7.52
C ASN A 158 -14.91 17.80 -7.53
N ASN A 159 -14.28 16.75 -6.99
CA ASN A 159 -12.83 16.62 -6.76
C ASN A 159 -12.25 17.71 -5.85
N ALA A 160 -13.06 18.31 -4.98
CA ALA A 160 -12.56 19.19 -3.94
C ALA A 160 -12.13 18.38 -2.70
N CYS A 161 -10.97 18.69 -2.17
CA CYS A 161 -10.37 17.97 -1.07
C CYS A 161 -10.76 18.58 0.28
N GLN A 162 -11.14 17.71 1.21
CA GLN A 162 -11.31 18.06 2.62
C GLN A 162 -10.28 17.29 3.45
N LYS A 163 -9.48 18.00 4.23
CA LYS A 163 -8.53 17.38 5.16
C LYS A 163 -9.28 16.67 6.29
N SER A 164 -8.92 15.43 6.56
CA SER A 164 -9.55 14.63 7.62
C SER A 164 -8.56 13.92 8.54
N LEU A 165 -7.29 13.81 8.13
CA LEU A 165 -6.25 13.14 8.89
C LEU A 165 -4.98 13.99 8.93
N GLU A 166 -4.25 13.92 10.03
CA GLU A 166 -2.90 14.47 10.15
C GLU A 166 -2.03 13.53 10.98
N VAL A 167 -0.84 13.21 10.46
CA VAL A 167 0.18 12.44 11.20
C VAL A 167 1.48 13.23 11.18
N ALA A 168 2.00 13.57 12.35
CA ALA A 168 3.30 14.22 12.48
C ALA A 168 4.43 13.23 12.16
N LEU A 169 5.44 13.68 11.47
CA LEU A 169 6.64 12.92 11.14
C LEU A 169 7.83 13.43 11.96
N PRO A 170 8.73 12.54 12.40
CA PRO A 170 9.96 12.97 13.06
C PRO A 170 10.92 13.66 12.09
N GLU A 171 10.88 13.31 10.82
CA GLU A 171 11.71 13.83 9.73
C GLU A 171 10.93 13.83 8.41
N ASN A 172 11.43 14.56 7.42
CA ASN A 172 10.85 14.57 6.08
C ASN A 172 10.99 13.22 5.41
N LEU A 173 9.92 12.79 4.74
CA LEU A 173 9.90 11.61 3.89
C LEU A 173 9.95 12.01 2.43
N HIS A 174 10.66 11.25 1.64
CA HIS A 174 10.71 11.32 0.17
C HIS A 174 10.63 9.92 -0.44
N SER A 175 10.45 9.83 -1.74
CA SER A 175 10.27 8.55 -2.43
C SER A 175 9.16 7.70 -1.81
N VAL A 176 8.00 8.33 -1.58
CA VAL A 176 6.94 7.74 -0.77
C VAL A 176 6.09 6.79 -1.61
N ILE A 177 5.79 5.62 -1.05
CA ILE A 177 4.86 4.64 -1.62
C ILE A 177 3.66 4.47 -0.68
N ASN A 178 2.47 4.45 -1.26
CA ASN A 178 1.27 4.03 -0.55
C ASN A 178 1.04 2.54 -0.82
N VAL A 179 0.89 1.76 0.24
CA VAL A 179 0.64 0.33 0.09
C VAL A 179 -0.86 0.10 -0.08
N PRO A 180 -1.30 -0.40 -1.23
CA PRO A 180 -2.72 -0.62 -1.50
C PRO A 180 -3.40 -1.49 -0.44
N ARG A 181 -4.61 -1.11 -0.07
CA ARG A 181 -5.43 -1.76 0.97
C ARG A 181 -4.79 -1.76 2.36
N SER A 182 -3.74 -0.99 2.54
CA SER A 182 -3.19 -0.68 3.84
C SER A 182 -3.53 0.76 4.19
N TYR A 183 -3.75 1.04 5.44
CA TYR A 183 -3.87 2.41 5.93
C TYR A 183 -2.49 2.91 6.33
N GLY A 184 -1.55 2.81 5.40
CA GLY A 184 -0.19 3.15 5.70
C GLY A 184 0.61 3.48 4.45
N LEU A 185 1.72 4.15 4.65
CA LEU A 185 2.69 4.42 3.61
C LEU A 185 4.10 4.15 4.11
N CYS A 186 5.02 3.96 3.18
CA CYS A 186 6.45 3.97 3.46
C CYS A 186 7.13 5.06 2.67
N GLY A 187 8.13 5.67 3.26
CA GLY A 187 9.00 6.65 2.61
C GLY A 187 10.43 6.50 3.07
N ILE A 188 11.34 7.15 2.39
CA ILE A 188 12.74 7.24 2.78
C ILE A 188 12.93 8.51 3.61
N SER A 189 13.52 8.38 4.81
CA SER A 189 13.98 9.47 5.64
C SER A 189 15.51 9.51 5.66
N GLY A 190 16.08 10.68 5.93
CA GLY A 190 17.52 10.89 5.96
C GLY A 190 18.12 11.23 4.59
N LYS A 191 19.42 11.49 4.59
CA LYS A 191 20.19 11.88 3.41
C LYS A 191 21.47 11.05 3.31
N ASP A 192 21.98 10.96 2.11
CA ASP A 192 23.28 10.36 1.79
C ASP A 192 23.40 8.91 2.32
N GLU A 193 24.40 8.64 3.15
CA GLU A 193 24.69 7.28 3.68
C GLU A 193 23.81 6.86 4.85
N HIS A 194 22.94 7.75 5.36
CA HIS A 194 22.08 7.48 6.53
C HIS A 194 20.59 7.52 6.16
N ARG A 195 20.22 6.73 5.18
CA ARG A 195 18.82 6.62 4.74
C ARG A 195 18.12 5.47 5.43
N THR A 196 16.92 5.74 5.87
CA THR A 196 16.07 4.72 6.50
C THR A 196 14.72 4.65 5.82
N ALA A 197 14.16 3.44 5.69
CA ALA A 197 12.75 3.30 5.36
C ALA A 197 11.91 3.49 6.62
N VAL A 198 10.99 4.43 6.54
CA VAL A 198 10.05 4.73 7.62
C VAL A 198 8.65 4.40 7.12
N CYS A 199 7.93 3.58 7.88
CA CYS A 199 6.54 3.25 7.61
C CYS A 199 5.63 3.95 8.62
N VAL A 200 4.54 4.47 8.11
CA VAL A 200 3.49 5.18 8.87
C VAL A 200 2.23 4.33 8.83
N ASP A 201 1.72 3.99 9.98
CA ASP A 201 0.43 3.32 10.15
C ASP A 201 -0.62 4.38 10.50
N PHE A 202 -1.49 4.73 9.56
CA PHE A 202 -2.56 5.71 9.79
C PHE A 202 -3.66 5.23 10.72
N PHE A 203 -3.71 3.93 10.95
CA PHE A 203 -4.67 3.35 11.88
C PHE A 203 -4.35 3.73 13.32
N THR A 204 -3.05 3.79 13.65
CA THR A 204 -2.57 4.11 15.00
C THR A 204 -1.85 5.44 15.10
N GLY A 205 -1.55 6.09 13.97
CA GLY A 205 -0.66 7.25 13.92
C GLY A 205 0.81 6.89 14.23
N GLU A 206 1.15 5.59 14.24
CA GLU A 206 2.49 5.14 14.61
C GLU A 206 3.46 5.31 13.43
N VAL A 207 4.64 5.81 13.74
CA VAL A 207 5.73 6.02 12.75
C VAL A 207 6.91 5.18 13.20
N LYS A 208 7.34 4.22 12.35
CA LYS A 208 8.43 3.28 12.68
C LYS A 208 9.47 3.21 11.59
N THR A 209 10.74 3.23 11.97
CA THR A 209 11.84 2.85 11.08
C THR A 209 11.79 1.34 10.83
N ARG A 210 11.87 0.92 9.56
CA ARG A 210 11.75 -0.48 9.14
C ARG A 210 12.99 -1.04 8.47
N ALA A 211 13.81 -0.22 7.89
CA ALA A 211 15.07 -0.63 7.30
C ALA A 211 16.10 0.51 7.39
N ILE A 212 17.38 0.17 7.32
CA ILE A 212 18.52 1.09 7.26
C ILE A 212 19.25 0.90 5.93
N ASP A 213 20.11 1.86 5.57
CA ASP A 213 20.90 1.87 4.33
C ASP A 213 20.03 1.73 3.07
N VAL A 214 18.86 2.39 3.09
CA VAL A 214 17.86 2.26 2.03
C VAL A 214 18.24 3.08 0.82
N MET A 215 18.34 2.41 -0.31
CA MET A 215 18.61 3.02 -1.60
C MET A 215 17.34 3.40 -2.36
N ALA A 216 16.35 2.52 -2.40
CA ALA A 216 15.09 2.73 -3.11
C ALA A 216 13.94 1.97 -2.47
N LEU A 217 12.71 2.42 -2.74
CA LEU A 217 11.47 1.77 -2.35
C LEU A 217 10.64 1.46 -3.58
N PHE A 218 9.88 0.37 -3.55
CA PHE A 218 8.89 0.03 -4.57
C PHE A 218 7.81 -0.90 -4.03
N LEU A 219 6.74 -1.07 -4.82
CA LEU A 219 5.71 -2.08 -4.58
C LEU A 219 5.91 -3.28 -5.51
N THR A 220 5.77 -4.48 -4.96
CA THR A 220 5.66 -5.70 -5.78
C THR A 220 4.32 -5.72 -6.53
N PRO A 221 4.14 -6.58 -7.55
CA PRO A 221 2.83 -6.78 -8.17
C PRO A 221 1.74 -7.20 -7.19
N SER A 222 2.09 -7.92 -6.13
CA SER A 222 1.19 -8.29 -5.02
C SER A 222 0.97 -7.18 -3.99
N ASN A 223 1.47 -5.96 -4.26
CA ASN A 223 1.37 -4.79 -3.39
C ASN A 223 2.12 -4.89 -2.05
N ALA A 224 3.14 -5.72 -1.95
CA ALA A 224 4.04 -5.69 -0.80
C ALA A 224 5.07 -4.55 -0.97
N ALA A 225 5.32 -3.81 0.11
CA ALA A 225 6.38 -2.80 0.13
C ALA A 225 7.75 -3.48 0.27
N VAL A 226 8.69 -3.07 -0.57
CA VAL A 226 10.06 -3.59 -0.56
C VAL A 226 11.05 -2.43 -0.60
N ALA A 227 12.08 -2.53 0.24
CA ALA A 227 13.24 -1.67 0.18
C ALA A 227 14.40 -2.37 -0.53
N VAL A 228 15.15 -1.62 -1.33
CA VAL A 228 16.49 -2.00 -1.74
C VAL A 228 17.44 -1.41 -0.69
N VAL A 229 18.09 -2.28 0.08
CA VAL A 229 19.10 -1.89 1.06
C VAL A 229 20.48 -2.17 0.47
N CYS A 230 21.43 -1.26 0.65
CA CYS A 230 22.75 -1.40 0.05
C CYS A 230 23.84 -1.03 1.08
N HIS A 231 24.70 -1.99 1.39
CA HIS A 231 25.81 -1.83 2.32
C HIS A 231 27.10 -2.29 1.66
N ASP A 232 28.14 -1.48 1.71
CA ASP A 232 29.47 -1.78 1.11
C ASP A 232 29.40 -2.25 -0.38
N GLY A 233 28.47 -1.66 -1.16
CA GLY A 233 28.30 -2.01 -2.59
C GLY A 233 27.55 -3.32 -2.84
N ILE A 234 27.07 -3.98 -1.80
CA ILE A 234 26.20 -5.16 -1.88
C ILE A 234 24.79 -4.74 -1.54
N CYS A 235 23.88 -4.93 -2.48
CA CYS A 235 22.47 -4.57 -2.33
C CYS A 235 21.60 -5.82 -2.16
N ALA A 236 20.51 -5.67 -1.43
CA ALA A 236 19.54 -6.74 -1.20
C ALA A 236 18.12 -6.21 -1.15
N LEU A 237 17.15 -7.07 -1.43
CA LEU A 237 15.72 -6.76 -1.28
C LEU A 237 15.25 -7.12 0.12
N GLN A 238 14.52 -6.22 0.74
CA GLN A 238 13.97 -6.38 2.07
C GLN A 238 12.49 -6.00 2.07
N THR A 239 11.63 -6.98 2.38
CA THR A 239 10.19 -6.70 2.54
C THR A 239 9.97 -5.88 3.81
N LEU A 240 9.21 -4.80 3.67
CA LEU A 240 8.86 -3.92 4.77
C LEU A 240 7.50 -4.33 5.34
N PRO A 241 7.41 -4.75 6.59
CA PRO A 241 6.13 -4.97 7.23
C PRO A 241 5.47 -3.62 7.49
N ILE A 242 4.35 -3.36 6.82
CA ILE A 242 3.42 -2.33 7.23
C ILE A 242 2.41 -3.02 8.13
N GLU A 243 2.44 -2.69 9.41
CA GLU A 243 1.40 -3.16 10.32
C GLU A 243 0.12 -2.42 9.99
N ILE A 244 -0.81 -3.14 9.39
CA ILE A 244 -2.08 -2.60 8.98
C ILE A 244 -3.13 -3.21 9.87
N GLY A 245 -3.96 -2.36 10.43
CA GLY A 245 -5.06 -2.80 11.24
C GLY A 245 -5.82 -3.93 10.59
N ALA A 246 -6.37 -4.80 11.36
CA ALA A 246 -7.38 -5.79 11.10
C ALA A 246 -7.12 -6.97 10.16
N ASP A 247 -6.38 -6.87 9.09
CA ASP A 247 -6.09 -8.01 8.19
C ASP A 247 -4.83 -8.76 8.57
N TYR A 248 -4.37 -8.56 9.74
CA TYR A 248 -3.04 -8.88 10.14
C TYR A 248 -2.94 -10.27 10.76
N MET A 249 -2.45 -11.21 9.99
CA MET A 249 -2.22 -12.57 10.47
C MET A 249 -0.83 -12.82 11.04
N THR A 250 0.14 -11.99 10.70
CA THR A 250 1.51 -12.26 11.11
C THR A 250 2.14 -11.03 11.73
N LYS A 251 2.36 -11.11 13.00
CA LYS A 251 3.30 -10.24 13.63
C LYS A 251 4.68 -10.66 13.23
N SER A 252 5.28 -9.86 12.43
CA SER A 252 6.70 -9.91 12.34
C SER A 252 7.19 -8.47 12.36
N ASP A 253 7.68 -8.03 13.53
CA ASP A 253 8.67 -6.96 13.58
C ASP A 253 9.97 -7.43 12.89
N ALA A 254 10.04 -8.72 12.54
CA ALA A 254 11.11 -9.27 11.77
C ALA A 254 10.95 -8.79 10.33
N LEU A 255 11.93 -8.05 9.88
CA LEU A 255 12.19 -7.79 8.47
C LEU A 255 12.18 -9.11 7.72
N GLY A 256 11.50 -9.16 6.59
CA GLY A 256 11.48 -10.35 5.74
C GLY A 256 12.90 -10.81 5.40
N PRO A 257 13.09 -12.05 4.96
CA PRO A 257 14.40 -12.53 4.61
C PRO A 257 15.04 -11.65 3.56
N VAL A 258 16.29 -11.26 3.81
CA VAL A 258 17.12 -10.54 2.86
C VAL A 258 17.42 -11.48 1.70
N GLN A 259 16.89 -11.20 0.51
CA GLN A 259 17.07 -12.02 -0.68
C GLN A 259 17.00 -11.19 -1.95
N PRO A 260 17.56 -11.72 -3.04
CA PRO A 260 18.92 -12.14 -3.22
C PRO A 260 19.88 -10.96 -3.07
N THR A 261 21.17 -11.18 -3.01
CA THR A 261 22.16 -10.10 -2.98
C THR A 261 22.65 -9.78 -4.39
N PHE A 262 22.81 -8.50 -4.70
CA PHE A 262 23.30 -8.00 -5.98
C PHE A 262 24.48 -7.05 -5.77
N ALA A 263 25.41 -7.05 -6.70
CA ALA A 263 26.44 -6.03 -6.72
C ALA A 263 25.91 -4.71 -7.32
N MET A 264 26.33 -3.59 -6.78
CA MET A 264 26.08 -2.29 -7.39
C MET A 264 26.84 -2.19 -8.73
N PRO A 265 26.20 -1.76 -9.82
CA PRO A 265 26.88 -1.58 -11.10
C PRO A 265 27.95 -0.49 -11.02
N ASP A 266 29.03 -0.68 -11.79
CA ASP A 266 30.08 0.33 -11.91
C ASP A 266 29.53 1.70 -12.35
N GLY A 267 29.95 2.74 -11.68
CA GLY A 267 29.54 4.13 -11.98
C GLY A 267 28.20 4.53 -11.37
N LEU A 268 27.51 3.64 -10.65
CA LEU A 268 26.36 3.97 -9.81
C LEU A 268 26.75 3.92 -8.33
N LYS A 269 26.04 4.70 -7.54
CA LYS A 269 26.18 4.77 -6.08
C LYS A 269 24.81 4.79 -5.41
N PRO A 270 24.66 4.25 -4.19
CA PRO A 270 23.39 4.25 -3.48
C PRO A 270 22.74 5.63 -3.37
N GLU A 271 23.51 6.67 -3.15
CA GLU A 271 23.05 8.06 -3.01
C GLU A 271 22.41 8.63 -4.29
N TYR A 272 22.63 8.03 -5.47
CA TYR A 272 21.99 8.47 -6.71
C TYR A 272 20.52 8.06 -6.81
N PHE A 273 20.10 7.10 -6.02
CA PHE A 273 18.75 6.59 -6.00
C PHE A 273 17.89 7.25 -4.91
N GLY A 274 16.62 6.86 -4.84
CA GLY A 274 15.69 7.28 -3.79
C GLY A 274 15.05 8.66 -4.00
N ASN A 275 15.27 9.32 -5.13
CA ASN A 275 14.54 10.55 -5.46
C ASN A 275 13.07 10.26 -5.75
N TYR A 276 12.80 9.11 -6.37
CA TYR A 276 11.46 8.64 -6.71
C TYR A 276 11.31 7.17 -6.36
N PRO A 277 10.09 6.72 -6.01
CA PRO A 277 9.84 5.30 -5.82
C PRO A 277 9.99 4.54 -7.14
N GLY A 278 10.48 3.31 -7.05
CA GLY A 278 10.50 2.39 -8.18
C GLY A 278 9.12 1.84 -8.49
N VAL A 279 8.94 1.33 -9.71
CA VAL A 279 7.71 0.69 -10.15
C VAL A 279 7.97 -0.70 -10.68
N SER A 280 7.06 -1.64 -10.41
CA SER A 280 7.15 -3.00 -10.92
C SER A 280 6.70 -3.08 -12.39
N ILE A 281 7.38 -3.92 -13.17
CA ILE A 281 7.04 -4.26 -14.56
C ILE A 281 7.06 -5.79 -14.73
N GLY A 282 6.15 -6.34 -15.52
CA GLY A 282 6.01 -7.78 -15.73
C GLY A 282 4.93 -8.42 -14.86
N THR A 283 5.02 -9.74 -14.69
CA THR A 283 4.10 -10.57 -13.90
C THR A 283 4.73 -10.98 -12.58
N GLU A 284 3.98 -11.61 -11.67
CA GLU A 284 4.52 -12.10 -10.40
C GLU A 284 5.67 -13.11 -10.58
N GLU A 285 5.63 -13.91 -11.64
CA GLU A 285 6.66 -14.93 -11.92
C GLU A 285 7.92 -14.33 -12.58
N SER A 286 7.76 -13.19 -13.25
CA SER A 286 8.83 -12.50 -13.98
C SER A 286 8.72 -10.99 -13.74
N THR A 287 9.00 -10.57 -12.51
CA THR A 287 8.95 -9.17 -12.13
C THR A 287 10.31 -8.54 -12.21
N SER A 288 10.36 -7.38 -12.86
CA SER A 288 11.48 -6.44 -12.81
C SER A 288 10.99 -5.13 -12.20
N TYR A 289 11.92 -4.29 -11.76
CA TYR A 289 11.62 -2.99 -11.15
C TYR A 289 12.37 -1.90 -11.89
N LEU A 290 11.65 -0.85 -12.26
CA LEU A 290 12.24 0.33 -12.88
C LEU A 290 12.62 1.32 -11.80
N LEU A 291 13.87 1.73 -11.78
CA LEU A 291 14.47 2.68 -10.87
C LEU A 291 15.11 3.82 -11.66
N SER A 292 15.27 4.97 -11.04
CA SER A 292 16.03 6.08 -11.60
C SER A 292 17.16 6.50 -10.68
N ALA A 293 18.35 6.75 -11.24
CA ALA A 293 19.51 7.20 -10.53
C ALA A 293 19.89 8.63 -11.01
N ASN A 294 19.95 9.57 -10.10
CA ASN A 294 20.35 10.96 -10.35
C ASN A 294 21.85 11.13 -10.11
N LYS A 295 22.63 11.24 -11.18
CA LYS A 295 24.07 11.46 -11.10
C LYS A 295 24.47 12.93 -10.86
N GLY A 296 23.48 13.82 -10.75
CA GLY A 296 23.67 15.27 -10.67
C GLY A 296 23.69 15.97 -12.02
N ASP A 297 23.63 17.29 -12.01
CA ASP A 297 23.72 18.18 -13.19
C ASP A 297 22.75 17.82 -14.34
N GLY A 298 21.56 17.33 -13.99
CA GLY A 298 20.56 16.91 -14.98
C GLY A 298 20.89 15.58 -15.70
N ASN A 299 21.83 14.80 -15.17
CA ASN A 299 22.21 13.51 -15.70
C ASN A 299 21.54 12.39 -14.91
N TRP A 300 20.62 11.70 -15.54
CA TRP A 300 19.90 10.56 -14.96
C TRP A 300 20.25 9.26 -15.67
N THR A 301 20.19 8.17 -14.94
CA THR A 301 20.31 6.83 -15.50
C THR A 301 19.00 6.08 -15.20
N ALA A 302 18.39 5.55 -16.24
CA ALA A 302 17.31 4.58 -16.13
C ALA A 302 17.90 3.20 -15.81
N VAL A 303 17.40 2.56 -14.78
CA VAL A 303 17.92 1.29 -14.26
C VAL A 303 16.79 0.29 -14.11
N MET A 304 17.00 -0.93 -14.55
CA MET A 304 16.10 -2.05 -14.27
C MET A 304 16.75 -2.98 -13.25
N LEU A 305 16.00 -3.41 -12.27
CA LEU A 305 16.41 -4.43 -11.30
C LEU A 305 15.52 -5.65 -11.48
N ASP A 306 16.13 -6.80 -11.70
CA ASP A 306 15.45 -8.09 -11.80
C ASP A 306 16.17 -9.16 -10.93
N LYS A 307 15.83 -10.42 -11.13
CA LYS A 307 16.44 -11.55 -10.41
C LYS A 307 17.94 -11.74 -10.67
N GLU A 308 18.46 -11.18 -11.75
CA GLU A 308 19.87 -11.27 -12.16
C GLU A 308 20.70 -10.09 -11.62
N GLY A 309 20.01 -9.01 -11.19
CA GLY A 309 20.63 -7.82 -10.62
C GLY A 309 20.23 -6.53 -11.32
N PHE A 310 21.11 -5.54 -11.25
CA PHE A 310 20.89 -4.23 -11.85
C PHE A 310 21.36 -4.19 -13.29
N HIS A 311 20.51 -3.68 -14.18
CA HIS A 311 20.80 -3.45 -15.58
C HIS A 311 20.69 -1.96 -15.89
N ILE A 312 21.79 -1.33 -16.29
CA ILE A 312 21.78 0.05 -16.79
C ILE A 312 21.12 0.02 -18.18
N MET A 313 20.05 0.78 -18.33
CA MET A 313 19.27 0.83 -19.56
C MET A 313 19.71 1.98 -20.47
N GLU A 314 19.67 3.22 -19.98
CA GLU A 314 19.97 4.43 -20.74
C GLU A 314 20.35 5.57 -19.82
N ASP A 315 21.34 6.38 -20.20
CA ASP A 315 21.60 7.69 -19.60
C ASP A 315 20.73 8.74 -20.27
N ILE A 316 19.98 9.50 -19.49
CA ILE A 316 18.97 10.45 -19.98
C ILE A 316 19.24 11.83 -19.38
N ALA A 317 19.46 12.83 -20.24
CA ALA A 317 19.52 14.22 -19.82
C ALA A 317 18.09 14.72 -19.56
N ALA A 318 17.81 15.08 -18.29
CA ALA A 318 16.49 15.54 -17.87
C ALA A 318 16.59 16.33 -16.54
N GLU A 319 15.62 17.20 -16.27
CA GLU A 319 15.45 17.82 -14.95
C GLU A 319 14.93 16.80 -13.93
N SER A 320 14.12 15.86 -14.40
CA SER A 320 13.62 14.73 -13.61
C SER A 320 13.42 13.50 -14.49
N LEU A 321 13.66 12.31 -13.91
CA LEU A 321 13.39 11.02 -14.53
C LEU A 321 12.57 10.17 -13.54
N ILE A 322 11.26 10.10 -13.76
CA ILE A 322 10.32 9.51 -12.81
C ILE A 322 9.83 8.17 -13.37
N PRO A 323 10.08 7.04 -12.67
CA PRO A 323 9.44 5.78 -13.01
C PRO A 323 7.92 5.89 -12.85
N PHE A 324 7.15 5.32 -13.78
CA PHE A 324 5.70 5.29 -13.68
C PHE A 324 5.13 3.93 -14.13
N ARG A 325 3.94 3.63 -13.63
CA ARG A 325 3.13 2.49 -14.06
C ARG A 325 1.68 2.92 -14.22
N ALA A 326 1.05 2.44 -15.32
CA ALA A 326 -0.37 2.66 -15.59
C ALA A 326 -0.98 1.38 -16.18
N GLY A 327 -1.67 0.62 -15.36
CA GLY A 327 -2.17 -0.71 -15.75
C GLY A 327 -1.02 -1.66 -16.07
N SER A 328 -0.98 -2.16 -17.31
CA SER A 328 0.10 -3.01 -17.83
C SER A 328 1.33 -2.24 -18.30
N ASP A 329 1.17 -0.94 -18.60
CA ASP A 329 2.24 -0.11 -19.11
C ASP A 329 3.13 0.40 -17.98
N ALA A 330 4.44 0.37 -18.20
CA ALA A 330 5.42 0.97 -17.29
C ALA A 330 6.55 1.63 -18.08
N GLY A 331 7.19 2.62 -17.47
CA GLY A 331 8.24 3.36 -18.14
C GLY A 331 8.76 4.54 -17.33
N TYR A 332 9.22 5.55 -18.06
CA TYR A 332 9.79 6.75 -17.46
C TYR A 332 9.14 8.03 -18.00
N ILE A 333 8.98 8.99 -17.11
CA ILE A 333 8.63 10.36 -17.44
C ILE A 333 9.91 11.19 -17.36
N ALA A 334 10.42 11.65 -18.49
CA ALA A 334 11.55 12.53 -18.57
C ALA A 334 11.08 13.98 -18.77
N THR A 335 11.40 14.88 -17.85
CA THR A 335 11.02 16.29 -17.93
C THR A 335 12.24 17.13 -18.29
N TYR A 336 12.08 18.05 -19.23
CA TYR A 336 13.07 19.04 -19.62
C TYR A 336 12.39 20.32 -20.14
N GLY A 337 12.73 21.47 -19.56
CA GLY A 337 12.16 22.78 -19.94
C GLY A 337 10.64 22.84 -19.77
N GLY A 338 10.09 22.21 -18.72
CA GLY A 338 8.65 22.14 -18.46
C GLY A 338 7.88 21.23 -19.43
N VAL A 339 8.58 20.44 -20.23
CA VAL A 339 7.98 19.45 -21.14
C VAL A 339 8.30 18.05 -20.67
N SER A 340 7.27 17.31 -20.30
CA SER A 340 7.39 15.93 -19.81
C SER A 340 7.06 14.94 -20.92
N ARG A 341 7.96 13.99 -21.12
CA ARG A 341 7.85 12.94 -22.16
C ARG A 341 7.75 11.57 -21.50
N PHE A 342 6.68 10.84 -21.85
CA PHE A 342 6.41 9.50 -21.36
C PHE A 342 6.97 8.48 -22.35
N ARG A 343 7.90 7.65 -21.87
CA ARG A 343 8.58 6.61 -22.63
C ARG A 343 8.33 5.25 -21.99
N LEU A 344 7.81 4.30 -22.74
CA LEU A 344 7.56 2.95 -22.23
C LEU A 344 8.83 2.10 -22.27
N VAL A 345 8.91 1.17 -21.34
CA VAL A 345 9.93 0.13 -21.29
C VAL A 345 9.35 -1.17 -21.84
N ASN A 346 10.08 -1.81 -22.74
CA ASN A 346 9.76 -3.17 -23.15
C ASN A 346 10.23 -4.14 -22.05
N PRO A 347 9.31 -4.88 -21.39
CA PRO A 347 9.67 -5.77 -20.29
C PRO A 347 10.54 -6.97 -20.71
N GLU A 348 10.51 -7.37 -21.98
CA GLU A 348 11.25 -8.53 -22.46
C GLU A 348 12.75 -8.27 -22.63
N ASN A 349 13.12 -7.05 -22.99
CA ASN A 349 14.51 -6.74 -23.33
C ASN A 349 15.05 -5.48 -22.63
N GLY A 350 14.25 -4.84 -21.78
CA GLY A 350 14.65 -3.64 -21.02
C GLY A 350 14.90 -2.40 -21.87
N THR A 351 14.46 -2.37 -23.13
CA THR A 351 14.68 -1.18 -23.99
C THR A 351 13.65 -0.10 -23.72
N ILE A 352 14.10 1.16 -23.72
CA ILE A 352 13.24 2.33 -23.57
C ILE A 352 12.83 2.84 -24.94
N GLY A 353 11.52 2.82 -25.21
CA GLY A 353 10.96 3.29 -26.48
C GLY A 353 11.03 4.81 -26.64
N GLN A 354 10.55 5.29 -27.78
CA GLN A 354 10.38 6.73 -28.00
C GLN A 354 9.22 7.29 -27.18
N ALA A 355 9.16 8.61 -27.04
CA ALA A 355 8.05 9.26 -26.33
C ALA A 355 6.70 9.00 -27.04
N ILE A 356 5.78 8.39 -26.33
CA ILE A 356 4.42 8.08 -26.82
C ILE A 356 3.38 9.12 -26.39
N TYR A 357 3.70 9.91 -25.37
CA TYR A 357 2.89 11.01 -24.89
C TYR A 357 3.78 12.15 -24.41
N THR A 358 3.34 13.37 -24.65
CA THR A 358 4.05 14.58 -24.26
C THR A 358 3.08 15.53 -23.56
N CYS A 359 3.45 15.95 -22.36
CA CYS A 359 2.69 16.85 -21.51
C CYS A 359 3.44 18.17 -21.32
N LYS A 360 2.72 19.30 -21.37
CA LYS A 360 3.29 20.65 -21.26
C LYS A 360 2.64 21.48 -20.15
N ILE A 361 2.15 20.83 -19.11
CA ILE A 361 1.44 21.50 -18.00
C ILE A 361 2.39 22.07 -16.93
N GLY A 362 3.69 21.81 -17.00
CA GLY A 362 4.68 22.19 -16.00
C GLY A 362 5.66 21.07 -15.73
N GLN A 363 6.49 21.25 -14.71
CA GLN A 363 7.43 20.21 -14.27
C GLN A 363 6.70 19.16 -13.45
N ILE A 364 6.66 17.91 -13.92
CA ILE A 364 6.17 16.79 -13.12
C ILE A 364 7.22 16.48 -12.04
N ILE A 365 6.82 16.55 -10.78
CA ILE A 365 7.70 16.33 -9.62
C ILE A 365 7.48 14.97 -8.96
N SER A 366 6.29 14.37 -9.13
CA SER A 366 6.06 12.97 -8.77
C SER A 366 4.92 12.38 -9.62
N ALA A 367 4.89 11.05 -9.72
CA ALA A 367 3.86 10.29 -10.42
C ALA A 367 3.54 9.03 -9.62
N THR A 368 2.26 8.79 -9.37
CA THR A 368 1.81 7.64 -8.57
C THR A 368 0.70 6.90 -9.31
N SER A 369 0.78 5.58 -9.37
CA SER A 369 -0.29 4.75 -9.94
C SER A 369 -1.56 4.87 -9.11
N ASN A 370 -2.70 4.90 -9.79
CA ASN A 370 -4.00 4.86 -9.13
C ASN A 370 -4.47 3.41 -9.03
N SER A 371 -4.46 2.86 -7.82
CA SER A 371 -4.85 1.45 -7.60
C SER A 371 -6.36 1.21 -7.71
N GLU A 372 -7.19 2.23 -7.44
CA GLU A 372 -8.64 2.14 -7.61
C GLU A 372 -9.07 2.25 -9.08
N LYS A 373 -8.25 2.92 -9.89
CA LYS A 373 -8.48 3.11 -11.33
C LYS A 373 -7.27 2.63 -12.12
N PRO A 374 -7.14 1.32 -12.37
CA PRO A 374 -6.04 0.79 -13.18
C PRO A 374 -5.96 1.53 -14.52
N GLY A 375 -4.77 2.00 -14.89
CA GLY A 375 -4.59 2.82 -16.09
C GLY A 375 -4.70 4.32 -15.86
N HIS A 376 -4.82 4.79 -14.63
CA HIS A 376 -4.70 6.19 -14.25
C HIS A 376 -3.41 6.45 -13.49
N ILE A 377 -2.87 7.66 -13.65
CA ILE A 377 -1.67 8.14 -12.95
C ILE A 377 -1.99 9.48 -12.30
N LEU A 378 -1.72 9.59 -11.02
CA LEU A 378 -1.73 10.86 -10.33
C LEU A 378 -0.40 11.58 -10.57
N LEU A 379 -0.46 12.77 -11.12
CA LEU A 379 0.70 13.60 -11.42
C LEU A 379 0.73 14.81 -10.49
N ASN A 380 1.84 15.01 -9.80
CA ASN A 380 2.12 16.24 -9.10
C ASN A 380 2.96 17.13 -10.01
N VAL A 381 2.47 18.32 -10.28
CA VAL A 381 3.04 19.23 -11.27
C VAL A 381 3.36 20.56 -10.60
N SER A 382 4.59 21.01 -10.70
CA SER A 382 5.00 22.37 -10.32
C SER A 382 4.76 23.30 -11.50
N GLU A 383 3.79 24.19 -11.38
CA GLU A 383 3.51 25.23 -12.38
C GLU A 383 4.15 26.55 -11.95
N THR A 384 4.72 27.26 -12.93
CA THR A 384 5.42 28.54 -12.68
C THR A 384 4.52 29.62 -12.07
N SER A 385 3.21 29.58 -12.39
CA SER A 385 2.26 30.62 -11.97
C SER A 385 1.36 30.20 -10.80
N ASN A 386 1.09 28.91 -10.65
CA ASN A 386 0.03 28.39 -9.79
C ASN A 386 0.56 27.48 -8.64
N GLY A 387 1.89 27.30 -8.57
CA GLY A 387 2.50 26.40 -7.59
C GLY A 387 2.24 24.92 -7.89
N LEU A 388 2.07 24.10 -6.84
CA LEU A 388 1.80 22.67 -6.99
C LEU A 388 0.35 22.43 -7.44
N GLN A 389 0.20 21.73 -8.53
CA GLN A 389 -1.08 21.28 -9.06
C GLN A 389 -1.12 19.74 -9.16
N ILE A 390 -2.30 19.17 -9.01
CA ILE A 390 -2.49 17.72 -9.05
C ILE A 390 -3.42 17.37 -10.20
N TYR A 391 -3.00 16.41 -11.00
CA TYR A 391 -3.77 15.93 -12.13
C TYR A 391 -3.92 14.42 -12.10
N ASP A 392 -5.11 13.92 -12.39
CA ASP A 392 -5.36 12.52 -12.72
C ASP A 392 -5.28 12.35 -14.23
N LEU A 393 -4.27 11.63 -14.71
CA LEU A 393 -4.07 11.30 -16.11
C LEU A 393 -4.72 9.95 -16.42
N ALA A 394 -5.79 9.96 -17.21
CA ALA A 394 -6.43 8.75 -17.75
C ALA A 394 -5.56 8.18 -18.89
N TRP A 395 -4.58 7.34 -18.54
CA TRP A 395 -3.56 6.85 -19.46
C TRP A 395 -4.12 5.93 -20.56
N ASN A 396 -4.95 4.95 -20.19
CA ASN A 396 -5.41 3.92 -21.11
C ASN A 396 -6.50 4.39 -22.08
N ASP A 397 -7.27 5.42 -21.72
CA ASP A 397 -8.39 5.88 -22.52
C ASP A 397 -7.97 6.99 -23.51
N THR A 398 -8.10 8.22 -23.09
CA THR A 398 -7.93 9.39 -23.95
C THR A 398 -6.63 10.14 -23.70
N LYS A 399 -5.83 9.69 -22.75
CA LYS A 399 -4.70 10.44 -22.16
C LYS A 399 -5.13 11.85 -21.72
N SER A 400 -6.36 11.94 -21.20
CA SER A 400 -6.95 13.17 -20.70
C SER A 400 -6.50 13.46 -19.28
N LEU A 401 -6.35 14.74 -18.97
CA LEU A 401 -5.98 15.24 -17.65
C LEU A 401 -7.22 15.80 -16.96
N SER A 402 -7.44 15.39 -15.71
CA SER A 402 -8.44 15.93 -14.82
C SER A 402 -7.75 16.61 -13.64
N HIS A 403 -8.06 17.87 -13.38
CA HIS A 403 -7.46 18.61 -12.26
C HIS A 403 -8.13 18.23 -10.94
N ILE A 404 -7.31 18.07 -9.90
CA ILE A 404 -7.76 17.83 -8.52
C ILE A 404 -7.38 19.05 -7.70
N THR A 405 -8.37 19.67 -7.05
CA THR A 405 -8.17 20.88 -6.25
C THR A 405 -7.87 20.51 -4.81
N LEU A 406 -6.66 20.81 -4.34
CA LEU A 406 -6.30 20.77 -2.93
C LEU A 406 -6.77 22.04 -2.19
N PRO A 407 -6.91 21.98 -0.85
CA PRO A 407 -7.07 23.18 -0.03
C PRO A 407 -5.92 24.18 -0.25
N ASN A 408 -6.13 25.45 0.15
CA ASN A 408 -5.22 26.58 -0.10
C ASN A 408 -3.74 26.40 0.34
N SER A 409 -3.41 25.33 1.04
CA SER A 409 -2.05 24.94 1.46
C SER A 409 -1.36 23.97 0.50
N ALA A 410 -1.83 23.80 -0.74
CA ALA A 410 -1.29 22.85 -1.72
C ALA A 410 0.23 23.00 -1.95
N ASN A 411 0.75 24.22 -1.83
CA ASN A 411 2.18 24.49 -1.97
C ASN A 411 3.06 23.92 -0.86
N ASP A 412 2.44 23.42 0.21
CA ASP A 412 3.18 22.86 1.34
C ASP A 412 3.54 21.39 1.15
N TYR A 413 2.98 20.72 0.12
CA TYR A 413 3.21 19.30 -0.11
C TYR A 413 4.30 19.07 -1.15
N ALA A 414 5.27 18.22 -0.81
CA ALA A 414 6.31 17.77 -1.72
C ALA A 414 5.82 16.60 -2.59
N GLU A 415 4.99 15.72 -2.02
CA GLU A 415 4.41 14.58 -2.72
C GLU A 415 2.93 14.45 -2.36
N VAL A 416 2.12 14.06 -3.34
CA VAL A 416 0.72 13.69 -3.12
C VAL A 416 0.48 12.33 -3.77
N LEU A 417 -0.12 11.41 -3.00
CA LEU A 417 -0.34 10.04 -3.38
C LEU A 417 -1.83 9.70 -3.31
N MET A 418 -2.26 8.74 -4.13
CA MET A 418 -3.60 8.16 -3.96
C MET A 418 -3.64 7.34 -2.68
N ALA A 419 -4.68 7.56 -1.88
CA ALA A 419 -5.05 6.67 -0.79
C ALA A 419 -5.97 5.56 -1.31
N ASN A 420 -5.87 4.37 -0.77
CA ASN A 420 -6.67 3.22 -1.22
C ASN A 420 -7.67 2.78 -0.17
#